data_4ea70aba6a9d16b7d7793b2cb13b3a07
#
_entry.id   4ea70aba6a9d16b7d7793b2cb13b3a07
#
_cell.length_a   1.000
_cell.length_b   1.000
_cell.length_c   1.000
_cell.angle_alpha   90.00
_cell.angle_beta   90.00
_cell.angle_gamma   90.00
#
_symmetry.space_group_name_H-M   'P 1'
#
loop_
_entity.id
_entity.type
_entity.pdbx_description
1 polymer ?
#
loop_
_entity_poly.entity_id
_entity_poly.type
_entity_poly.pdbx_seq_one_letter_code
_entity_poly.pdbx_strand_id
1 'polypeptide(L)'
;MNSVIMESIVMGLIFSILTIGVVITFKILDFPDMSVEGTFPLGAFAFAKMLTLGMNPVLAMVVSLAAGGLGGYITYILFRKFKIQAILAGILTMTFLYSVNLRITGTPNVTFFDYKTIFQLFESLPKMLILAIITLVIKLILDWFLKTEKGYLLLATGDNETLVKSLGKNPDKYIAIGLVISNALAALAGALMAQSNGYADITMGQAIIVSALASVIIGDAFLKNANFLNRTTRAIIGAIIYRIIYGIAL
;
A
#
# COMPACT_ATOMS: atom_id res chain seq x y z
N MET A 1 24.97 -5.84 13.58
CA MET A 1 24.12 -4.73 13.96
C MET A 1 23.91 -3.71 12.82
N ASN A 2 24.95 -3.21 12.15
CA ASN A 2 24.78 -2.25 11.05
C ASN A 2 24.02 -2.81 9.85
N SER A 3 24.20 -4.09 9.48
CA SER A 3 23.45 -4.74 8.38
C SER A 3 21.96 -4.89 8.71
N VAL A 4 21.62 -5.29 9.93
CA VAL A 4 20.23 -5.45 10.38
C VAL A 4 19.48 -4.11 10.34
N ILE A 5 20.13 -3.03 10.81
CA ILE A 5 19.54 -1.69 10.76
C ILE A 5 19.34 -1.23 9.32
N MET A 6 20.31 -1.47 8.44
CA MET A 6 20.20 -1.10 7.03
C MET A 6 19.04 -1.82 6.34
N GLU A 7 18.91 -3.14 6.54
CA GLU A 7 17.78 -3.92 6.01
C GLU A 7 16.45 -3.48 6.61
N SER A 8 16.41 -3.18 7.91
CA SER A 8 15.21 -2.65 8.57
C SER A 8 14.75 -1.31 7.97
N ILE A 9 15.68 -0.42 7.60
CA ILE A 9 15.37 0.84 6.92
C ILE A 9 14.82 0.57 5.51
N VAL A 10 15.44 -0.33 4.75
CA VAL A 10 14.95 -0.73 3.42
C VAL A 10 13.52 -1.26 3.50
N MET A 11 13.26 -2.17 4.44
CA MET A 11 11.91 -2.69 4.69
C MET A 11 10.96 -1.59 5.18
N GLY A 12 11.44 -0.69 6.04
CA GLY A 12 10.69 0.46 6.54
C GLY A 12 10.23 1.41 5.42
N LEU A 13 11.06 1.63 4.40
CA LEU A 13 10.70 2.43 3.23
C LEU A 13 9.63 1.75 2.37
N ILE A 14 9.70 0.43 2.16
CA ILE A 14 8.66 -0.32 1.45
C ILE A 14 7.34 -0.26 2.23
N PHE A 15 7.40 -0.52 3.54
CA PHE A 15 6.23 -0.46 4.41
C PHE A 15 5.65 0.94 4.57
N SER A 16 6.44 1.98 4.42
CA SER A 16 5.91 3.35 4.45
C SER A 16 4.95 3.62 3.29
N ILE A 17 5.17 3.03 2.11
CA ILE A 17 4.23 3.14 0.97
C ILE A 17 2.88 2.49 1.32
N LEU A 18 2.91 1.28 1.89
CA LEU A 18 1.73 0.60 2.40
C LEU A 18 1.02 1.43 3.48
N THR A 19 1.80 1.90 4.47
CA THR A 19 1.26 2.65 5.62
C THR A 19 0.59 3.95 5.18
N ILE A 20 1.13 4.66 4.19
CA ILE A 20 0.48 5.83 3.59
C ILE A 20 -0.87 5.44 2.97
N GLY A 21 -0.96 4.31 2.27
CA GLY A 21 -2.23 3.78 1.74
C GLY A 21 -3.23 3.52 2.86
N VAL A 22 -2.81 2.84 3.92
CA VAL A 22 -3.66 2.52 5.09
C VAL A 22 -4.13 3.77 5.83
N VAL A 23 -3.32 4.84 5.89
CA VAL A 23 -3.76 6.14 6.44
C VAL A 23 -4.96 6.70 5.68
N ILE A 24 -5.03 6.50 4.35
CA ILE A 24 -6.16 7.00 3.56
C ILE A 24 -7.45 6.28 3.93
N THR A 25 -7.43 4.96 4.08
CA THR A 25 -8.63 4.19 4.41
C THR A 25 -8.99 4.28 5.88
N PHE A 26 -8.07 3.96 6.79
CA PHE A 26 -8.37 3.88 8.22
C PHE A 26 -8.46 5.22 8.93
N LYS A 27 -7.66 6.22 8.52
CA LYS A 27 -7.56 7.48 9.27
C LYS A 27 -8.27 8.66 8.59
N ILE A 28 -8.37 8.63 7.26
CA ILE A 28 -9.02 9.70 6.50
C ILE A 28 -10.47 9.32 6.21
N LEU A 29 -10.75 8.12 5.72
CA LEU A 29 -12.09 7.67 5.37
C LEU A 29 -12.85 6.99 6.51
N ASP A 30 -12.19 6.69 7.63
CA ASP A 30 -12.74 5.86 8.71
C ASP A 30 -13.33 4.52 8.20
N PHE A 31 -12.64 3.95 7.22
CA PHE A 31 -13.02 2.71 6.55
C PHE A 31 -12.01 1.60 6.89
N PRO A 32 -12.38 0.60 7.70
CA PRO A 32 -11.51 -0.53 8.04
C PRO A 32 -11.38 -1.49 6.85
N ASP A 33 -10.40 -1.23 6.00
CA ASP A 33 -10.16 -1.96 4.75
C ASP A 33 -9.20 -3.14 4.94
N MET A 34 -9.76 -4.35 5.07
CA MET A 34 -9.00 -5.59 5.16
C MET A 34 -8.53 -6.12 3.80
N SER A 35 -8.98 -5.54 2.67
CA SER A 35 -8.60 -6.00 1.33
C SER A 35 -7.12 -5.81 1.02
N VAL A 36 -6.46 -4.91 1.75
CA VAL A 36 -5.01 -4.65 1.68
C VAL A 36 -4.18 -5.93 1.86
N GLU A 37 -4.62 -6.87 2.71
CA GLU A 37 -3.94 -8.17 2.90
C GLU A 37 -3.98 -9.05 1.64
N GLY A 38 -4.98 -8.87 0.78
CA GLY A 38 -5.08 -9.56 -0.51
C GLY A 38 -4.39 -8.82 -1.65
N THR A 39 -4.44 -7.48 -1.65
CA THR A 39 -3.87 -6.66 -2.71
C THR A 39 -2.35 -6.53 -2.62
N PHE A 40 -1.79 -6.63 -1.44
CA PHE A 40 -0.33 -6.64 -1.27
C PHE A 40 0.32 -7.83 -1.99
N PRO A 41 -0.06 -9.10 -1.73
CA PRO A 41 0.45 -10.21 -2.53
C PRO A 41 0.00 -10.13 -4.00
N LEU A 42 -1.19 -9.59 -4.33
CA LEU A 42 -1.60 -9.38 -5.71
C LEU A 42 -0.57 -8.55 -6.48
N GLY A 43 -0.07 -7.48 -5.87
CA GLY A 43 0.98 -6.67 -6.48
C GLY A 43 2.27 -7.44 -6.71
N ALA A 44 2.68 -8.28 -5.76
CA ALA A 44 3.85 -9.14 -5.87
C ALA A 44 3.71 -10.17 -7.00
N PHE A 45 2.56 -10.86 -7.07
CA PHE A 45 2.28 -11.87 -8.10
C PHE A 45 2.08 -11.25 -9.49
N ALA A 46 1.40 -10.12 -9.59
CA ALA A 46 1.25 -9.39 -10.86
C ALA A 46 2.62 -8.94 -11.38
N PHE A 47 3.47 -8.39 -10.50
CA PHE A 47 4.84 -8.02 -10.85
C PHE A 47 5.63 -9.25 -11.35
N ALA A 48 5.68 -10.33 -10.58
CA ALA A 48 6.38 -11.56 -10.93
C ALA A 48 5.94 -12.10 -12.29
N LYS A 49 4.62 -12.13 -12.54
CA LYS A 49 4.07 -12.60 -13.83
C LYS A 49 4.49 -11.72 -15.00
N MET A 50 4.41 -10.40 -14.86
CA MET A 50 4.80 -9.47 -15.92
C MET A 50 6.31 -9.56 -16.20
N LEU A 51 7.12 -9.73 -15.16
CA LEU A 51 8.55 -9.87 -15.28
C LEU A 51 8.93 -11.18 -16.00
N THR A 52 8.30 -12.30 -15.66
CA THR A 52 8.51 -13.60 -16.33
C THR A 52 8.04 -13.60 -17.79
N LEU A 53 7.12 -12.72 -18.17
CA LEU A 53 6.73 -12.47 -19.56
C LEU A 53 7.69 -11.54 -20.32
N GLY A 54 8.81 -11.13 -19.70
CA GLY A 54 9.83 -10.28 -20.32
C GLY A 54 9.51 -8.79 -20.31
N MET A 55 8.52 -8.34 -19.51
CA MET A 55 8.17 -6.92 -19.40
C MET A 55 9.24 -6.14 -18.61
N ASN A 56 9.43 -4.88 -18.96
CA ASN A 56 10.31 -3.99 -18.22
C ASN A 56 9.84 -3.85 -16.75
N PRO A 57 10.74 -3.92 -15.74
CA PRO A 57 10.37 -3.84 -14.32
C PRO A 57 9.52 -2.61 -13.95
N VAL A 58 9.79 -1.45 -14.55
CA VAL A 58 9.00 -0.23 -14.29
C VAL A 58 7.55 -0.39 -14.78
N LEU A 59 7.36 -0.95 -15.98
CA LEU A 59 6.01 -1.22 -16.50
C LEU A 59 5.30 -2.30 -15.67
N ALA A 60 6.01 -3.34 -15.23
CA ALA A 60 5.47 -4.37 -14.35
C ALA A 60 4.98 -3.78 -13.02
N MET A 61 5.68 -2.78 -12.46
CA MET A 61 5.22 -2.06 -11.26
C MET A 61 3.95 -1.24 -11.53
N VAL A 62 3.81 -0.62 -12.70
CA VAL A 62 2.59 0.11 -13.09
C VAL A 62 1.40 -0.86 -13.20
N VAL A 63 1.61 -2.05 -13.78
CA VAL A 63 0.58 -3.10 -13.84
C VAL A 63 0.18 -3.55 -12.44
N SER A 64 1.14 -3.75 -11.54
CA SER A 64 0.88 -4.12 -10.14
C SER A 64 0.04 -3.06 -9.42
N LEU A 65 0.39 -1.79 -9.61
CA LEU A 65 -0.36 -0.65 -9.05
C LEU A 65 -1.80 -0.62 -9.57
N ALA A 66 -1.99 -0.83 -10.88
CA ALA A 66 -3.31 -0.88 -11.50
C ALA A 66 -4.14 -2.08 -10.98
N ALA A 67 -3.51 -3.26 -10.85
CA ALA A 67 -4.16 -4.45 -10.30
C ALA A 67 -4.63 -4.23 -8.86
N GLY A 68 -3.79 -3.60 -8.02
CA GLY A 68 -4.18 -3.22 -6.66
C GLY A 68 -5.37 -2.25 -6.64
N GLY A 69 -5.34 -1.23 -7.49
CA GLY A 69 -6.45 -0.29 -7.64
C GLY A 69 -7.77 -0.97 -8.02
N LEU A 70 -7.72 -1.98 -8.91
CA LEU A 70 -8.89 -2.81 -9.24
C LEU A 70 -9.36 -3.60 -8.02
N GLY A 71 -8.46 -4.15 -7.19
CA GLY A 71 -8.81 -4.79 -5.91
C GLY A 71 -9.59 -3.85 -4.99
N GLY A 72 -9.10 -2.62 -4.80
CA GLY A 72 -9.80 -1.60 -4.01
C GLY A 72 -11.16 -1.20 -4.60
N TYR A 73 -11.27 -1.15 -5.92
CA TYR A 73 -12.55 -0.88 -6.59
C TYR A 73 -13.56 -2.03 -6.40
N ILE A 74 -13.11 -3.29 -6.38
CA ILE A 74 -13.95 -4.45 -6.03
C ILE A 74 -14.50 -4.30 -4.60
N THR A 75 -13.65 -3.95 -3.63
CA THR A 75 -14.08 -3.68 -2.24
C THR A 75 -15.14 -2.58 -2.19
N TYR A 76 -14.94 -1.49 -2.93
CA TYR A 76 -15.93 -0.43 -3.05
C TYR A 76 -17.28 -0.94 -3.58
N ILE A 77 -17.28 -1.76 -4.65
CA ILE A 77 -18.51 -2.35 -5.22
C ILE A 77 -19.23 -3.21 -4.18
N LEU A 78 -18.52 -4.08 -3.48
CA LEU A 78 -19.10 -4.94 -2.44
C LEU A 78 -19.72 -4.10 -1.33
N PHE A 79 -19.05 -3.06 -0.90
CA PHE A 79 -19.53 -2.17 0.15
C PHE A 79 -20.76 -1.36 -0.27
N ARG A 80 -20.69 -0.62 -1.40
CA ARG A 80 -21.74 0.34 -1.78
C ARG A 80 -22.87 -0.27 -2.61
N LYS A 81 -22.55 -1.14 -3.57
CA LYS A 81 -23.55 -1.72 -4.47
C LYS A 81 -24.26 -2.91 -3.84
N PHE A 82 -23.49 -3.79 -3.18
CA PHE A 82 -24.04 -4.95 -2.49
C PHE A 82 -24.40 -4.67 -1.02
N LYS A 83 -24.11 -3.46 -0.51
CA LYS A 83 -24.41 -3.02 0.86
C LYS A 83 -23.80 -3.93 1.94
N ILE A 84 -22.66 -4.54 1.65
CA ILE A 84 -21.91 -5.37 2.58
C ILE A 84 -21.17 -4.44 3.55
N GLN A 85 -21.13 -4.79 4.83
CA GLN A 85 -20.39 -4.03 5.83
C GLN A 85 -18.90 -3.88 5.45
N ALA A 86 -18.27 -2.74 5.74
CA ALA A 86 -16.92 -2.39 5.30
C ALA A 86 -15.88 -3.48 5.57
N ILE A 87 -15.81 -3.98 6.82
CA ILE A 87 -14.88 -5.04 7.21
C ILE A 87 -15.12 -6.32 6.40
N LEU A 88 -16.39 -6.74 6.27
CA LEU A 88 -16.75 -7.94 5.52
C LEU A 88 -16.46 -7.79 4.02
N ALA A 89 -16.68 -6.63 3.44
CA ALA A 89 -16.33 -6.34 2.05
C ALA A 89 -14.82 -6.51 1.82
N GLY A 90 -14.00 -6.00 2.74
CA GLY A 90 -12.54 -6.18 2.71
C GLY A 90 -12.13 -7.65 2.83
N ILE A 91 -12.70 -8.40 3.77
CA ILE A 91 -12.41 -9.84 3.97
C ILE A 91 -12.81 -10.64 2.71
N LEU A 92 -13.98 -10.38 2.13
CA LEU A 92 -14.41 -11.05 0.90
C LEU A 92 -13.47 -10.75 -0.26
N THR A 93 -13.04 -9.49 -0.42
CA THR A 93 -12.07 -9.11 -1.44
C THR A 93 -10.74 -9.83 -1.21
N MET A 94 -10.22 -9.85 0.01
CA MET A 94 -8.98 -10.55 0.37
C MET A 94 -9.06 -12.03 -0.02
N THR A 95 -10.14 -12.72 0.36
CA THR A 95 -10.36 -14.14 0.06
C THR A 95 -10.48 -14.40 -1.45
N PHE A 96 -11.19 -13.53 -2.17
CA PHE A 96 -11.26 -13.59 -3.63
C PHE A 96 -9.88 -13.42 -4.27
N LEU A 97 -9.13 -12.41 -3.83
CA LEU A 97 -7.80 -12.12 -4.36
C LEU A 97 -6.78 -13.22 -4.04
N TYR A 98 -6.93 -13.94 -2.92
CA TYR A 98 -6.12 -15.13 -2.65
C TYR A 98 -6.21 -16.15 -3.79
N SER A 99 -7.43 -16.45 -4.26
CA SER A 99 -7.66 -17.35 -5.38
C SER A 99 -7.12 -16.79 -6.72
N VAL A 100 -7.24 -15.48 -6.91
CA VAL A 100 -6.69 -14.79 -8.10
C VAL A 100 -5.16 -14.89 -8.11
N ASN A 101 -4.52 -14.62 -6.97
CA ASN A 101 -3.07 -14.66 -6.82
C ASN A 101 -2.50 -16.03 -7.19
N LEU A 102 -3.12 -17.12 -6.71
CA LEU A 102 -2.74 -18.49 -7.08
C LEU A 102 -2.89 -18.77 -8.58
N ARG A 103 -3.92 -18.20 -9.22
CA ARG A 103 -4.16 -18.42 -10.67
C ARG A 103 -3.22 -17.62 -11.57
N ILE A 104 -2.71 -16.47 -11.12
CA ILE A 104 -1.81 -15.63 -11.92
C ILE A 104 -0.53 -16.40 -12.30
N THR A 105 0.04 -17.13 -11.38
CA THR A 105 1.31 -17.84 -11.58
C THR A 105 1.19 -19.36 -11.54
N GLY A 106 0.08 -19.88 -11.03
CA GLY A 106 -0.17 -21.32 -10.89
C GLY A 106 0.50 -21.98 -9.68
N THR A 107 1.30 -21.23 -8.92
CA THR A 107 2.03 -21.71 -7.74
C THR A 107 1.91 -20.71 -6.58
N PRO A 108 1.95 -21.18 -5.31
CA PRO A 108 1.86 -20.30 -4.15
C PRO A 108 3.14 -19.48 -3.91
N ASN A 109 4.25 -19.86 -4.53
CA ASN A 109 5.52 -19.16 -4.48
C ASN A 109 6.13 -19.09 -5.88
N VAL A 110 6.68 -17.94 -6.26
CA VAL A 110 7.33 -17.70 -7.56
C VAL A 110 8.63 -16.95 -7.33
N THR A 111 9.72 -17.55 -7.79
CA THR A 111 11.05 -16.93 -7.78
C THR A 111 11.35 -16.29 -9.13
N PHE A 112 12.10 -15.20 -9.13
CA PHE A 112 12.51 -14.49 -10.34
C PHE A 112 13.92 -13.89 -10.21
N PHE A 113 14.82 -14.62 -9.52
CA PHE A 113 16.21 -14.19 -9.34
C PHE A 113 16.98 -13.97 -10.65
N ASP A 114 16.60 -14.69 -11.72
CA ASP A 114 17.24 -14.58 -13.04
C ASP A 114 16.78 -13.35 -13.84
N TYR A 115 15.80 -12.61 -13.34
CA TYR A 115 15.23 -11.45 -14.03
C TYR A 115 15.70 -10.14 -13.41
N LYS A 116 15.98 -9.16 -14.27
CA LYS A 116 16.37 -7.82 -13.82
C LYS A 116 15.22 -7.11 -13.11
N THR A 117 15.44 -6.74 -11.87
CA THR A 117 14.52 -5.92 -11.06
C THR A 117 14.85 -4.43 -11.23
N ILE A 118 14.04 -3.54 -10.63
CA ILE A 118 14.31 -2.10 -10.62
C ILE A 118 15.67 -1.80 -9.96
N PHE A 119 16.09 -2.60 -8.98
CA PHE A 119 17.35 -2.42 -8.26
C PHE A 119 18.57 -2.73 -9.15
N GLN A 120 18.44 -3.66 -10.07
CA GLN A 120 19.47 -4.00 -11.05
C GLN A 120 19.42 -3.08 -12.28
N LEU A 121 18.26 -2.49 -12.57
CA LEU A 121 18.15 -1.49 -13.64
C LEU A 121 18.92 -0.20 -13.29
N PHE A 122 19.00 0.13 -12.00
CA PHE A 122 19.72 1.30 -11.47
C PHE A 122 20.89 0.87 -10.56
N GLU A 123 21.76 -0.01 -11.05
CA GLU A 123 22.90 -0.59 -10.30
C GLU A 123 23.85 0.46 -9.70
N SER A 124 23.93 1.66 -10.30
CA SER A 124 24.74 2.76 -9.78
C SER A 124 24.24 3.36 -8.48
N LEU A 125 22.99 3.08 -8.09
CA LEU A 125 22.37 3.63 -6.89
C LEU A 125 22.14 2.55 -5.82
N PRO A 126 22.42 2.84 -4.55
CA PRO A 126 22.11 1.90 -3.47
C PRO A 126 20.59 1.69 -3.39
N LYS A 127 20.16 0.44 -3.10
CA LYS A 127 18.76 0.02 -2.98
C LYS A 127 17.92 0.94 -2.08
N MET A 128 18.51 1.37 -0.98
CA MET A 128 17.90 2.30 -0.03
C MET A 128 17.57 3.65 -0.67
N LEU A 129 18.45 4.19 -1.53
CA LEU A 129 18.22 5.46 -2.20
C LEU A 129 17.10 5.37 -3.23
N ILE A 130 17.05 4.28 -4.00
CA ILE A 130 15.95 4.04 -4.96
C ILE A 130 14.61 4.03 -4.24
N LEU A 131 14.50 3.28 -3.13
CA LEU A 131 13.28 3.21 -2.34
C LEU A 131 12.92 4.53 -1.68
N ALA A 132 13.92 5.28 -1.19
CA ALA A 132 13.70 6.61 -0.62
C ALA A 132 13.12 7.58 -1.67
N ILE A 133 13.66 7.57 -2.90
CA ILE A 133 13.14 8.37 -4.01
C ILE A 133 11.70 7.98 -4.34
N ILE A 134 11.40 6.69 -4.49
CA ILE A 134 10.04 6.19 -4.78
C ILE A 134 9.07 6.64 -3.68
N THR A 135 9.43 6.43 -2.41
CA THR A 135 8.60 6.81 -1.26
C THR A 135 8.37 8.33 -1.23
N LEU A 136 9.43 9.13 -1.49
CA LEU A 136 9.32 10.58 -1.54
C LEU A 136 8.41 11.05 -2.67
N VAL A 137 8.53 10.49 -3.86
CA VAL A 137 7.68 10.82 -5.01
C VAL A 137 6.21 10.52 -4.69
N ILE A 138 5.92 9.32 -4.16
CA ILE A 138 4.57 8.93 -3.75
C ILE A 138 4.03 9.90 -2.70
N LYS A 139 4.83 10.22 -1.69
CA LYS A 139 4.46 11.19 -0.65
C LYS A 139 4.10 12.55 -1.26
N LEU A 140 4.95 13.08 -2.14
CA LEU A 140 4.71 14.39 -2.76
C LEU A 140 3.43 14.40 -3.61
N ILE A 141 3.20 13.34 -4.39
CA ILE A 141 1.97 13.20 -5.20
C ILE A 141 0.74 13.15 -4.30
N LEU A 142 0.78 12.41 -3.20
CA LEU A 142 -0.35 12.31 -2.28
C LEU A 142 -0.57 13.58 -1.47
N ASP A 143 0.47 14.22 -1.00
CA ASP A 143 0.36 15.51 -0.30
C ASP A 143 -0.23 16.59 -1.23
N TRP A 144 0.15 16.57 -2.51
CA TRP A 144 -0.45 17.44 -3.52
C TRP A 144 -1.91 17.07 -3.78
N PHE A 145 -2.23 15.78 -3.96
CA PHE A 145 -3.60 15.29 -4.16
C PHE A 145 -4.52 15.69 -3.00
N LEU A 146 -4.07 15.51 -1.75
CA LEU A 146 -4.87 15.86 -0.55
C LEU A 146 -5.14 17.35 -0.43
N LYS A 147 -4.36 18.22 -1.09
CA LYS A 147 -4.59 19.67 -1.17
C LYS A 147 -5.51 20.08 -2.34
N THR A 148 -5.94 19.15 -3.19
CA THR A 148 -6.91 19.43 -4.26
C THR A 148 -8.34 19.42 -3.74
N GLU A 149 -9.30 19.95 -4.52
CA GLU A 149 -10.73 19.86 -4.21
C GLU A 149 -11.16 18.41 -3.91
N LYS A 150 -10.68 17.44 -4.72
CA LYS A 150 -11.00 16.02 -4.53
C LYS A 150 -10.44 15.48 -3.23
N GLY A 151 -9.23 15.89 -2.84
CA GLY A 151 -8.61 15.52 -1.58
C GLY A 151 -9.35 16.09 -0.37
N TYR A 152 -9.76 17.35 -0.42
CA TYR A 152 -10.59 17.95 0.63
C TYR A 152 -11.96 17.27 0.77
N LEU A 153 -12.59 16.91 -0.36
CA LEU A 153 -13.86 16.19 -0.34
C LEU A 153 -13.71 14.73 0.16
N LEU A 154 -12.54 14.11 -0.07
CA LEU A 154 -12.22 12.82 0.52
C LEU A 154 -12.07 12.90 2.03
N LEU A 155 -11.35 13.91 2.55
CA LEU A 155 -11.26 14.19 3.99
C LEU A 155 -12.64 14.45 4.60
N ALA A 156 -13.43 15.35 3.98
CA ALA A 156 -14.79 15.67 4.43
C ALA A 156 -15.72 14.44 4.40
N THR A 157 -15.52 13.51 3.45
CA THR A 157 -16.35 12.30 3.35
C THR A 157 -16.10 11.37 4.55
N GLY A 158 -14.86 11.23 5.01
CA GLY A 158 -14.54 10.44 6.21
C GLY A 158 -15.08 11.08 7.49
N ASP A 159 -15.01 12.42 7.59
CA ASP A 159 -15.51 13.12 8.76
C ASP A 159 -17.05 13.15 8.81
N ASN A 160 -17.73 13.41 7.66
CA ASN A 160 -19.19 13.50 7.59
C ASN A 160 -19.71 13.38 6.15
N GLU A 161 -20.22 12.19 5.77
CA GLU A 161 -20.82 11.97 4.45
C GLU A 161 -22.04 12.89 4.18
N THR A 162 -22.81 13.27 5.22
CA THR A 162 -24.00 14.12 5.08
C THR A 162 -23.60 15.53 4.67
N LEU A 163 -22.50 16.05 5.21
CA LEU A 163 -21.94 17.34 4.80
C LEU A 163 -21.60 17.33 3.30
N VAL A 164 -20.95 16.27 2.81
CA VAL A 164 -20.58 16.17 1.38
C VAL A 164 -21.83 16.13 0.49
N LYS A 165 -22.88 15.42 0.93
CA LYS A 165 -24.18 15.40 0.22
C LYS A 165 -24.85 16.78 0.20
N SER A 166 -24.81 17.55 1.29
CA SER A 166 -25.39 18.89 1.36
C SER A 166 -24.67 19.89 0.43
N LEU A 167 -23.40 19.64 0.13
CA LEU A 167 -22.63 20.39 -0.88
C LEU A 167 -22.95 19.97 -2.33
N GLY A 168 -23.94 19.09 -2.54
CA GLY A 168 -24.31 18.58 -3.87
C GLY A 168 -23.29 17.60 -4.47
N LYS A 169 -22.39 17.05 -3.65
CA LYS A 169 -21.37 16.09 -4.09
C LYS A 169 -21.75 14.67 -3.67
N ASN A 170 -21.29 13.67 -4.44
CA ASN A 170 -21.53 12.26 -4.11
C ASN A 170 -20.36 11.68 -3.30
N PRO A 171 -20.53 11.33 -2.00
CA PRO A 171 -19.47 10.78 -1.16
C PRO A 171 -18.96 9.42 -1.67
N ASP A 172 -19.80 8.64 -2.36
CA ASP A 172 -19.40 7.32 -2.89
C ASP A 172 -18.20 7.39 -3.82
N LYS A 173 -18.09 8.49 -4.60
CA LYS A 173 -16.94 8.71 -5.48
C LYS A 173 -15.62 8.84 -4.70
N TYR A 174 -15.67 9.51 -3.55
CA TYR A 174 -14.48 9.75 -2.73
C TYR A 174 -14.09 8.52 -1.95
N ILE A 175 -15.05 7.73 -1.49
CA ILE A 175 -14.78 6.40 -0.90
C ILE A 175 -14.12 5.49 -1.95
N ALA A 176 -14.66 5.44 -3.18
CA ALA A 176 -14.05 4.67 -4.27
C ALA A 176 -12.61 5.11 -4.54
N ILE A 177 -12.37 6.42 -4.65
CA ILE A 177 -11.02 6.98 -4.89
C ILE A 177 -10.05 6.58 -3.77
N GLY A 178 -10.47 6.71 -2.52
CA GLY A 178 -9.62 6.37 -1.37
C GLY A 178 -9.27 4.89 -1.32
N LEU A 179 -10.24 3.98 -1.54
CA LEU A 179 -10.01 2.54 -1.60
C LEU A 179 -9.10 2.15 -2.77
N VAL A 180 -9.31 2.76 -3.95
CA VAL A 180 -8.46 2.53 -5.14
C VAL A 180 -7.02 2.95 -4.87
N ILE A 181 -6.80 4.16 -4.33
CA ILE A 181 -5.44 4.67 -4.04
C ILE A 181 -4.76 3.82 -2.97
N SER A 182 -5.45 3.49 -1.87
CA SER A 182 -4.91 2.69 -0.78
C SER A 182 -4.43 1.32 -1.28
N ASN A 183 -5.29 0.61 -1.99
CA ASN A 183 -5.00 -0.72 -2.50
C ASN A 183 -3.96 -0.72 -3.64
N ALA A 184 -3.93 0.34 -4.46
CA ALA A 184 -2.87 0.52 -5.46
C ALA A 184 -1.49 0.68 -4.79
N LEU A 185 -1.40 1.46 -3.71
CA LEU A 185 -0.17 1.62 -2.94
C LEU A 185 0.23 0.33 -2.20
N ALA A 186 -0.74 -0.41 -1.67
CA ALA A 186 -0.51 -1.72 -1.07
C ALA A 186 0.11 -2.70 -2.08
N ALA A 187 -0.45 -2.78 -3.29
CA ALA A 187 0.07 -3.62 -4.36
C ALA A 187 1.46 -3.18 -4.82
N LEU A 188 1.71 -1.87 -4.93
CA LEU A 188 3.03 -1.34 -5.25
C LEU A 188 4.06 -1.72 -4.17
N ALA A 189 3.70 -1.61 -2.90
CA ALA A 189 4.56 -2.02 -1.79
C ALA A 189 4.84 -3.54 -1.85
N GLY A 190 3.84 -4.37 -2.19
CA GLY A 190 4.00 -5.80 -2.41
C GLY A 190 4.95 -6.12 -3.57
N ALA A 191 4.84 -5.41 -4.69
CA ALA A 191 5.74 -5.55 -5.83
C ALA A 191 7.18 -5.16 -5.47
N LEU A 192 7.40 -4.10 -4.71
CA LEU A 192 8.71 -3.68 -4.24
C LEU A 192 9.30 -4.67 -3.23
N MET A 193 8.45 -5.22 -2.35
CA MET A 193 8.86 -6.27 -1.40
C MET A 193 9.32 -7.52 -2.13
N ALA A 194 8.54 -7.98 -3.12
CA ALA A 194 8.91 -9.13 -3.93
C ALA A 194 10.23 -8.90 -4.69
N GLN A 195 10.43 -7.72 -5.27
CA GLN A 195 11.72 -7.36 -5.91
C GLN A 195 12.88 -7.34 -4.92
N SER A 196 12.62 -6.88 -3.69
CA SER A 196 13.62 -6.86 -2.63
C SER A 196 14.06 -8.26 -2.22
N ASN A 197 13.12 -9.21 -2.19
CA ASN A 197 13.34 -10.59 -1.76
C ASN A 197 13.74 -11.53 -2.91
N GLY A 198 13.44 -11.16 -4.17
CA GLY A 198 13.64 -12.01 -5.36
C GLY A 198 12.55 -13.06 -5.57
N TYR A 199 11.49 -13.05 -4.77
CA TYR A 199 10.35 -13.97 -4.88
C TYR A 199 9.04 -13.31 -4.45
N ALA A 200 7.92 -13.84 -4.93
CA ALA A 200 6.58 -13.55 -4.46
C ALA A 200 6.00 -14.79 -3.77
N ASP A 201 5.36 -14.60 -2.63
CA ASP A 201 4.73 -15.66 -1.84
C ASP A 201 3.31 -15.27 -1.43
N ILE A 202 2.39 -16.24 -1.43
CA ILE A 202 0.97 -16.01 -1.14
C ILE A 202 0.73 -15.53 0.30
N THR A 203 1.64 -15.87 1.21
CA THR A 203 1.53 -15.51 2.62
C THR A 203 2.08 -14.12 2.96
N MET A 204 2.69 -13.42 1.99
CA MET A 204 3.30 -12.10 2.21
C MET A 204 2.33 -11.05 2.77
N GLY A 205 1.02 -11.21 2.52
CA GLY A 205 -0.02 -10.30 2.97
C GLY A 205 -0.56 -10.59 4.38
N GLN A 206 -0.20 -11.71 5.00
CA GLN A 206 -0.75 -12.10 6.30
C GLN A 206 -0.36 -11.11 7.40
N ALA A 207 -1.38 -10.63 8.14
CA ALA A 207 -1.24 -9.66 9.23
C ALA A 207 -0.51 -8.36 8.86
N ILE A 208 -0.43 -8.03 7.55
CA ILE A 208 0.31 -6.85 7.09
C ILE A 208 -0.38 -5.56 7.51
N ILE A 209 -1.72 -5.59 7.61
CA ILE A 209 -2.52 -4.46 8.05
C ILE A 209 -2.23 -4.10 9.51
N VAL A 210 -2.00 -5.11 10.36
CA VAL A 210 -1.64 -4.91 11.78
C VAL A 210 -0.31 -4.16 11.87
N SER A 211 0.68 -4.58 11.08
CA SER A 211 1.98 -3.90 11.00
C SER A 211 1.86 -2.45 10.49
N ALA A 212 0.98 -2.21 9.51
CA ALA A 212 0.74 -0.87 8.99
C ALA A 212 0.04 0.02 10.02
N LEU A 213 -0.99 -0.49 10.72
CA LEU A 213 -1.68 0.25 11.78
C LEU A 213 -0.76 0.54 12.97
N ALA A 214 0.06 -0.43 13.40
CA ALA A 214 1.08 -0.21 14.42
C ALA A 214 2.04 0.91 14.00
N SER A 215 2.45 0.93 12.73
CA SER A 215 3.29 2.00 12.17
C SER A 215 2.61 3.37 12.23
N VAL A 216 1.31 3.46 11.92
CA VAL A 216 0.54 4.70 12.03
C VAL A 216 0.49 5.19 13.47
N ILE A 217 0.17 4.29 14.41
CA ILE A 217 0.08 4.62 15.84
C ILE A 217 1.43 5.10 16.38
N ILE A 218 2.52 4.42 16.04
CA ILE A 218 3.89 4.80 16.43
C ILE A 218 4.23 6.19 15.87
N GLY A 219 3.95 6.44 14.58
CA GLY A 219 4.21 7.72 13.95
C GLY A 219 3.46 8.87 14.63
N ASP A 220 2.19 8.66 14.98
CA ASP A 220 1.39 9.65 15.69
C ASP A 220 1.86 9.85 17.15
N ALA A 221 2.24 8.79 17.86
CA ALA A 221 2.69 8.87 19.24
C ALA A 221 4.02 9.62 19.35
N PHE A 222 5.01 9.25 18.53
CA PHE A 222 6.34 9.88 18.55
C PHE A 222 6.32 11.35 18.07
N LEU A 223 5.42 11.68 17.13
CA LEU A 223 5.35 12.99 16.51
C LEU A 223 4.12 13.80 16.96
N LYS A 224 3.55 13.46 18.11
CA LYS A 224 2.34 14.12 18.65
C LYS A 224 2.46 15.64 18.71
N ASN A 225 3.62 16.16 19.09
CA ASN A 225 3.86 17.60 19.25
C ASN A 225 4.31 18.30 17.96
N ALA A 226 4.54 17.54 16.87
CA ALA A 226 4.99 18.07 15.58
C ALA A 226 3.80 18.37 14.65
N ASN A 227 2.94 19.32 15.04
CA ASN A 227 1.71 19.68 14.29
C ASN A 227 1.97 20.18 12.87
N PHE A 228 3.20 20.59 12.56
CA PHE A 228 3.62 21.02 11.23
C PHE A 228 3.86 19.85 10.25
N LEU A 229 3.96 18.60 10.74
CA LEU A 229 4.18 17.43 9.88
C LEU A 229 2.86 16.86 9.35
N ASN A 230 2.84 16.63 8.03
CA ASN A 230 1.70 16.00 7.35
C ASN A 230 1.47 14.57 7.86
N ARG A 231 0.22 14.08 7.76
CA ARG A 231 -0.17 12.70 8.09
C ARG A 231 0.69 11.67 7.37
N THR A 232 1.02 11.91 6.10
CA THR A 232 1.91 11.07 5.27
C THR A 232 3.33 10.99 5.81
N THR A 233 3.90 12.11 6.27
CA THR A 233 5.24 12.14 6.88
C THR A 233 5.29 11.34 8.18
N ARG A 234 4.26 11.47 9.03
CA ARG A 234 4.15 10.69 10.28
C ARG A 234 4.07 9.19 9.99
N ALA A 235 3.31 8.80 8.95
CA ALA A 235 3.20 7.41 8.52
C ALA A 235 4.55 6.83 8.06
N ILE A 236 5.33 7.59 7.30
CA ILE A 236 6.66 7.16 6.84
C ILE A 236 7.60 6.95 8.03
N ILE A 237 7.69 7.93 8.92
CA ILE A 237 8.58 7.86 10.09
C ILE A 237 8.14 6.71 11.00
N GLY A 238 6.84 6.55 11.24
CA GLY A 238 6.30 5.45 12.03
C GLY A 238 6.61 4.07 11.45
N ALA A 239 6.52 3.91 10.13
CA ALA A 239 6.85 2.65 9.46
C ALA A 239 8.34 2.30 9.58
N ILE A 240 9.21 3.29 9.44
CA ILE A 240 10.66 3.09 9.60
C ILE A 240 10.98 2.71 11.04
N ILE A 241 10.43 3.44 12.03
CA ILE A 241 10.65 3.14 13.46
C ILE A 241 10.13 1.74 13.80
N TYR A 242 8.90 1.40 13.37
CA TYR A 242 8.33 0.08 13.60
C TYR A 242 9.23 -1.03 13.06
N ARG A 243 9.75 -0.88 11.84
CA ARG A 243 10.62 -1.89 11.22
C ARG A 243 11.99 -1.99 11.87
N ILE A 244 12.54 -0.89 12.38
CA ILE A 244 13.78 -0.92 13.16
C ILE A 244 13.57 -1.67 14.47
N ILE A 245 12.48 -1.36 15.21
CA ILE A 245 12.13 -2.06 16.46
C ILE A 245 11.96 -3.57 16.19
N TYR A 246 11.21 -3.91 15.13
CA TYR A 246 10.99 -5.30 14.73
C TYR A 246 12.30 -6.02 14.37
N GLY A 247 13.20 -5.37 13.61
CA GLY A 247 14.48 -5.96 13.21
C GLY A 247 15.50 -6.10 14.35
N ILE A 248 15.37 -5.31 15.42
CA ILE A 248 16.21 -5.45 16.63
C ILE A 248 15.66 -6.54 17.57
N ALA A 249 14.34 -6.79 17.54
CA ALA A 249 13.68 -7.77 18.39
C ALA A 249 13.81 -9.22 17.89
N LEU A 250 14.21 -9.42 16.63
CA LEU A 250 14.51 -10.71 16.01
C LEU A 250 16.00 -11.07 16.15
#